data_66372cff1e7d4cab8e330311e2046483
#
_entry.id   66372cff1e7d4cab8e330311e2046483
#
_cell.length_a   1.000
_cell.length_b   1.000
_cell.length_c   1.000
_cell.angle_alpha   90.00
_cell.angle_beta   90.00
_cell.angle_gamma   90.00
#
_symmetry.space_group_name_H-M   'P 1'
#
loop_
_entity.id
_entity.type
_entity.pdbx_description
1 polymer ?
#
loop_
_entity_poly.entity_id
_entity_poly.type
_entity_poly.pdbx_seq_one_letter_code
_entity_poly.pdbx_strand_id
1 'polypeptide(L)'
;ECRKYGVSPIEYVGNNNGAYTRTGILGADDVVMELGMVAVVFHGETLGVHVVRNFGWNVLGREIVATKVEGCTIMELDGDTPLKIYERYFGIRGDGDFSADAALFPLCFEEEDGSISARVPLKIEEGTGALTFGIPMQKGTKFRLAYGDPYGILSKAAENTRSMSAFSPQAILGTACVGHYLLLGEDVVTEMTPCAGFPSSTSFMFGEIRRVGRRIVTANLNVLLVGMKEDPGYTTNIPLQTKRVAHLSYN
;
A
#
# COMPACT_ATOMS: atom_id res chain seq x y z
N GLU A 1 3.98 -18.28 0.55
CA GLU A 1 3.81 -18.99 1.85
C GLU A 1 2.41 -19.57 2.01
N CYS A 2 1.33 -18.83 1.79
CA CYS A 2 -0.04 -19.36 1.91
C CYS A 2 -0.25 -20.67 1.12
N ARG A 3 0.36 -20.84 -0.05
CA ARG A 3 0.32 -22.11 -0.81
C ARG A 3 0.97 -23.27 -0.09
N LYS A 4 1.98 -23.03 0.74
CA LYS A 4 2.68 -24.04 1.55
C LYS A 4 1.71 -24.69 2.56
N TYR A 5 0.71 -23.95 2.98
CA TYR A 5 -0.32 -24.40 3.93
C TYR A 5 -1.62 -24.84 3.24
N GLY A 6 -1.63 -24.93 1.92
CA GLY A 6 -2.80 -25.38 1.16
C GLY A 6 -3.92 -24.34 1.05
N VAL A 7 -3.62 -23.08 1.36
CA VAL A 7 -4.56 -21.95 1.24
C VAL A 7 -4.26 -21.23 -0.08
N SER A 8 -5.28 -21.06 -0.90
CA SER A 8 -5.22 -20.20 -2.11
C SER A 8 -6.03 -18.94 -1.82
N PRO A 9 -5.42 -17.89 -1.28
CA PRO A 9 -6.16 -16.69 -0.95
C PRO A 9 -6.66 -15.99 -2.21
N ILE A 10 -7.89 -15.51 -2.13
CA ILE A 10 -8.55 -14.75 -3.21
C ILE A 10 -8.00 -13.33 -3.22
N GLU A 11 -7.70 -12.80 -2.02
CA GLU A 11 -7.20 -11.44 -1.85
C GLU A 11 -6.12 -11.37 -0.77
N TYR A 12 -5.22 -10.41 -0.92
CA TYR A 12 -4.20 -10.08 0.08
C TYR A 12 -4.24 -8.59 0.34
N VAL A 13 -4.50 -8.24 1.56
CA VAL A 13 -4.41 -6.86 2.03
C VAL A 13 -3.63 -6.86 3.33
N GLY A 14 -2.74 -5.93 3.48
CA GLY A 14 -1.94 -5.82 4.69
C GLY A 14 -1.24 -4.48 4.80
N ASN A 15 -0.65 -4.26 5.94
CA ASN A 15 0.15 -3.10 6.28
C ASN A 15 1.62 -3.45 6.34
N ASN A 16 2.45 -2.52 5.90
CA ASN A 16 3.88 -2.58 6.08
C ASN A 16 4.31 -1.46 7.05
N ASN A 17 4.53 -1.82 8.28
CA ASN A 17 4.97 -0.88 9.31
C ASN A 17 6.44 -1.10 9.70
N GLY A 18 7.09 -2.10 9.15
CA GLY A 18 8.34 -2.63 9.66
C GLY A 18 9.61 -1.90 9.24
N ALA A 19 9.54 -1.02 8.25
CA ALA A 19 10.77 -0.43 7.70
C ALA A 19 11.27 0.80 8.48
N TYR A 20 10.46 1.40 9.34
CA TYR A 20 10.70 2.78 9.78
C TYR A 20 10.74 3.01 11.28
N THR A 21 10.22 2.11 12.08
CA THR A 21 10.23 2.29 13.52
C THR A 21 10.39 0.94 14.23
N ARG A 22 11.25 0.91 15.24
CA ARG A 22 11.31 -0.17 16.22
C ARG A 22 10.08 -0.21 17.15
N THR A 23 9.06 0.57 16.86
CA THR A 23 7.88 0.75 17.71
C THR A 23 6.67 -0.06 17.28
N GLY A 24 6.79 -0.89 16.25
CA GLY A 24 5.73 -1.81 15.86
C GLY A 24 5.62 -2.97 16.86
N ILE A 25 4.76 -2.85 17.85
CA ILE A 25 4.37 -3.98 18.67
C ILE A 25 3.30 -4.75 17.91
N LEU A 26 3.63 -5.95 17.49
CA LEU A 26 2.69 -6.89 16.90
C LEU A 26 2.32 -7.91 17.97
N GLY A 27 1.04 -8.15 18.15
CA GLY A 27 0.54 -9.12 19.12
C GLY A 27 -0.55 -10.00 18.54
N ALA A 28 -0.46 -11.28 18.82
CA ALA A 28 -1.52 -12.23 18.62
C ALA A 28 -1.41 -13.27 19.75
N ASP A 29 -2.54 -13.71 20.28
CA ASP A 29 -2.57 -14.72 21.34
C ASP A 29 -1.64 -14.38 22.54
N ASP A 30 -1.70 -13.13 23.02
CA ASP A 30 -0.87 -12.58 24.10
C ASP A 30 0.64 -12.55 23.83
N VAL A 31 1.07 -12.85 22.62
CA VAL A 31 2.47 -12.73 22.19
C VAL A 31 2.72 -11.35 21.60
N VAL A 32 3.70 -10.64 22.16
CA VAL A 32 4.15 -9.33 21.67
C VAL A 32 5.50 -9.49 20.99
N MET A 33 5.64 -8.98 19.77
CA MET A 33 6.86 -9.08 18.97
C MET A 33 7.33 -7.69 18.53
N GLU A 34 8.63 -7.42 18.67
CA GLU A 34 9.23 -6.21 18.11
C GLU A 34 9.49 -6.33 16.61
N LEU A 35 9.72 -7.55 16.13
CA LEU A 35 9.97 -7.88 14.73
C LEU A 35 9.22 -9.15 14.38
N GLY A 36 8.35 -9.08 13.37
CA GLY A 36 7.57 -10.23 12.96
C GLY A 36 6.45 -9.87 11.99
N MET A 37 5.54 -10.80 11.81
CA MET A 37 4.34 -10.63 11.02
C MET A 37 3.16 -11.28 11.74
N VAL A 38 2.07 -10.54 11.84
CA VAL A 38 0.77 -11.09 12.25
C VAL A 38 -0.13 -11.16 11.02
N ALA A 39 -0.77 -12.30 10.81
CA ALA A 39 -1.72 -12.51 9.74
C ALA A 39 -3.06 -12.99 10.29
N VAL A 40 -4.14 -12.41 9.82
CA VAL A 40 -5.51 -12.89 10.05
C VAL A 40 -6.02 -13.47 8.75
N VAL A 41 -6.51 -14.69 8.80
CA VAL A 41 -7.07 -15.39 7.64
C VAL A 41 -8.56 -15.58 7.85
N PHE A 42 -9.35 -14.97 6.97
CA PHE A 42 -10.79 -15.21 6.90
C PHE A 42 -11.06 -16.27 5.84
N HIS A 43 -11.82 -17.29 6.18
CA HIS A 43 -12.19 -18.33 5.21
C HIS A 43 -13.62 -18.83 5.49
N GLY A 44 -14.29 -19.26 4.45
CA GLY A 44 -15.65 -19.80 4.52
C GLY A 44 -16.16 -20.10 3.11
N GLU A 45 -17.05 -21.07 2.99
CA GLU A 45 -17.66 -21.42 1.69
C GLU A 45 -18.59 -20.31 1.18
N THR A 46 -19.15 -19.54 2.11
CA THR A 46 -20.11 -18.46 1.85
C THR A 46 -19.51 -17.07 2.06
N LEU A 47 -18.21 -16.98 2.32
CA LEU A 47 -17.55 -15.70 2.53
C LEU A 47 -17.43 -14.90 1.22
N GLY A 48 -18.26 -13.89 1.07
CA GLY A 48 -18.14 -12.87 0.03
C GLY A 48 -17.15 -11.79 0.43
N VAL A 49 -16.27 -11.43 -0.49
CA VAL A 49 -15.24 -10.38 -0.29
C VAL A 49 -15.28 -9.37 -1.43
N HIS A 50 -15.25 -8.10 -1.09
CA HIS A 50 -15.18 -7.00 -2.05
C HIS A 50 -14.09 -6.01 -1.62
N VAL A 51 -13.14 -5.75 -2.51
CA VAL A 51 -12.03 -4.85 -2.23
C VAL A 51 -12.15 -3.60 -3.10
N VAL A 52 -12.09 -2.44 -2.46
CA VAL A 52 -11.95 -1.17 -3.15
C VAL A 52 -10.60 -0.55 -2.83
N ARG A 53 -10.05 0.11 -3.83
CA ARG A 53 -8.76 0.81 -3.73
C ARG A 53 -8.96 2.29 -4.02
N ASN A 54 -8.31 3.13 -3.23
CA ASN A 54 -8.11 4.53 -3.54
C ASN A 54 -6.61 4.83 -3.69
N PHE A 55 -6.27 5.48 -4.79
CA PHE A 55 -4.92 5.97 -5.10
C PHE A 55 -5.11 7.26 -5.88
N GLY A 56 -4.72 8.37 -5.36
CA GLY A 56 -5.09 9.68 -5.92
C GLY A 56 -3.88 10.50 -6.36
N TRP A 57 -2.82 9.85 -6.81
CA TRP A 57 -1.65 10.51 -7.37
C TRP A 57 -1.67 10.44 -8.89
N ASN A 58 -1.60 11.60 -9.51
CA ASN A 58 -1.55 11.74 -10.97
C ASN A 58 -0.10 11.76 -11.46
N VAL A 59 0.21 10.91 -12.42
CA VAL A 59 1.55 10.86 -13.02
C VAL A 59 1.81 12.04 -13.94
N LEU A 60 3.06 12.53 -13.91
CA LEU A 60 3.51 13.69 -14.67
C LEU A 60 4.68 13.34 -15.60
N GLY A 61 4.75 14.05 -16.71
CA GLY A 61 5.91 14.05 -17.59
C GLY A 61 6.21 12.69 -18.24
N ARG A 62 7.45 12.53 -18.69
CA ARG A 62 7.98 11.34 -19.31
C ARG A 62 8.46 10.31 -18.28
N GLU A 63 8.70 9.11 -18.74
CA GLU A 63 9.44 8.11 -17.96
C GLU A 63 10.87 8.56 -17.71
N ILE A 64 11.38 8.27 -16.51
CA ILE A 64 12.76 8.41 -16.07
C ILE A 64 13.23 7.05 -15.55
N VAL A 65 14.46 6.68 -15.86
CA VAL A 65 14.97 5.33 -15.57
C VAL A 65 15.91 5.37 -14.37
N ALA A 66 15.73 4.44 -13.42
CA ALA A 66 16.70 4.22 -12.35
C ALA A 66 17.96 3.56 -12.93
N THR A 67 18.96 4.37 -13.27
CA THR A 67 20.18 3.92 -13.95
C THR A 67 21.22 3.39 -12.99
N LYS A 68 21.22 3.85 -11.73
CA LYS A 68 22.08 3.33 -10.67
C LYS A 68 21.31 3.15 -9.38
N VAL A 69 21.37 1.91 -8.82
CA VAL A 69 20.63 1.49 -7.62
C VAL A 69 21.53 0.62 -6.75
N GLU A 70 21.48 0.84 -5.44
CA GLU A 70 22.15 0.02 -4.42
C GLU A 70 21.14 -0.31 -3.29
N GLY A 71 20.68 -1.55 -3.25
CA GLY A 71 19.69 -2.00 -2.25
C GLY A 71 18.39 -1.19 -2.32
N CYS A 72 18.12 -0.42 -1.27
CA CYS A 72 16.94 0.45 -1.19
C CYS A 72 17.19 1.87 -1.71
N THR A 73 18.37 2.17 -2.24
CA THR A 73 18.77 3.53 -2.61
C THR A 73 18.88 3.69 -4.11
N ILE A 74 18.20 4.68 -4.66
CA ILE A 74 18.40 5.13 -6.04
C ILE A 74 19.47 6.22 -6.01
N MET A 75 20.57 5.92 -6.66
CA MET A 75 21.72 6.82 -6.78
C MET A 75 21.59 7.75 -7.98
N GLU A 76 20.92 7.28 -9.05
CA GLU A 76 20.85 7.99 -10.32
C GLU A 76 19.55 7.68 -11.07
N LEU A 77 18.93 8.72 -11.59
CA LEU A 77 17.77 8.69 -12.48
C LEU A 77 18.15 9.41 -13.79
N ASP A 78 18.18 8.69 -14.91
CA ASP A 78 18.57 9.21 -16.25
C ASP A 78 19.92 9.96 -16.25
N GLY A 79 20.88 9.58 -15.41
CA GLY A 79 22.20 10.22 -15.32
C GLY A 79 22.29 11.38 -14.34
N ASP A 80 21.18 11.83 -13.76
CA ASP A 80 21.17 12.87 -12.70
C ASP A 80 20.96 12.26 -11.32
N THR A 81 21.40 12.95 -10.27
CA THR A 81 21.01 12.56 -8.91
C THR A 81 19.51 12.79 -8.72
N PRO A 82 18.83 11.90 -7.99
CA PRO A 82 17.39 12.06 -7.76
C PRO A 82 16.99 13.40 -7.13
N LEU A 83 17.78 13.92 -6.19
CA LEU A 83 17.52 15.23 -5.58
C LEU A 83 17.47 16.35 -6.60
N LYS A 84 18.40 16.37 -7.58
CA LYS A 84 18.37 17.39 -8.66
C LYS A 84 17.09 17.34 -9.48
N ILE A 85 16.50 16.16 -9.64
CA ILE A 85 15.22 16.00 -10.33
C ILE A 85 14.10 16.60 -9.49
N TYR A 86 14.08 16.34 -8.18
CA TYR A 86 13.11 16.92 -7.25
C TYR A 86 13.26 18.45 -7.16
N GLU A 87 14.49 18.96 -7.10
CA GLU A 87 14.74 20.41 -7.16
C GLU A 87 14.21 21.06 -8.45
N ARG A 88 14.50 20.43 -9.59
CA ARG A 88 14.14 20.94 -10.92
C ARG A 88 12.64 20.99 -11.16
N TYR A 89 11.90 19.96 -10.75
CA TYR A 89 10.49 19.83 -11.08
C TYR A 89 9.54 20.30 -9.97
N PHE A 90 9.97 20.25 -8.73
CA PHE A 90 9.13 20.57 -7.57
C PHE A 90 9.71 21.66 -6.67
N GLY A 91 10.94 22.09 -6.89
CA GLY A 91 11.61 23.07 -6.02
C GLY A 91 12.04 22.54 -4.66
N ILE A 92 11.98 21.22 -4.47
CA ILE A 92 12.33 20.54 -3.21
C ILE A 92 13.84 20.40 -3.12
N ARG A 93 14.48 21.11 -2.15
CA ARG A 93 15.93 21.19 -2.03
C ARG A 93 16.55 20.26 -0.98
N GLY A 94 15.72 19.60 -0.21
CA GLY A 94 16.18 18.66 0.81
C GLY A 94 16.66 19.29 2.12
N ASP A 95 16.38 20.58 2.31
CA ASP A 95 16.74 21.37 3.49
C ASP A 95 15.61 21.47 4.55
N GLY A 96 14.50 20.78 4.33
CA GLY A 96 13.35 20.70 5.22
C GLY A 96 12.97 19.27 5.56
N ASP A 97 11.69 19.05 5.91
CA ASP A 97 11.14 17.69 6.06
C ASP A 97 10.89 17.07 4.69
N PHE A 98 11.99 16.62 4.07
CA PHE A 98 11.95 16.02 2.73
C PHE A 98 10.98 14.84 2.64
N SER A 99 10.82 14.06 3.69
CA SER A 99 9.96 12.88 3.62
C SER A 99 8.47 13.25 3.52
N ALA A 100 8.06 14.31 4.19
CA ALA A 100 6.70 14.84 4.08
C ALA A 100 6.44 15.44 2.69
N ASP A 101 7.38 16.26 2.19
CA ASP A 101 7.29 16.83 0.84
C ASP A 101 7.28 15.74 -0.23
N ALA A 102 8.15 14.73 -0.11
CA ALA A 102 8.26 13.64 -1.06
C ALA A 102 7.03 12.71 -1.07
N ALA A 103 6.26 12.64 0.02
CA ALA A 103 4.99 11.91 0.05
C ALA A 103 3.95 12.55 -0.89
N LEU A 104 4.02 13.86 -1.09
CA LEU A 104 3.15 14.58 -2.03
C LEU A 104 3.57 14.37 -3.49
N PHE A 105 4.86 14.07 -3.73
CA PHE A 105 5.47 13.94 -5.05
C PHE A 105 6.26 12.63 -5.19
N PRO A 106 5.58 11.48 -5.18
CA PRO A 106 6.24 10.18 -5.25
C PRO A 106 6.79 9.88 -6.65
N LEU A 107 7.63 8.86 -6.71
CA LEU A 107 7.95 8.17 -7.96
C LEU A 107 6.90 7.10 -8.24
N CYS A 108 6.22 7.18 -9.37
CA CYS A 108 5.21 6.21 -9.77
C CYS A 108 5.68 5.36 -10.94
N PHE A 109 5.21 4.11 -10.97
CA PHE A 109 5.45 3.18 -12.07
C PHE A 109 4.21 2.33 -12.32
N GLU A 110 4.11 1.76 -13.51
CA GLU A 110 3.02 0.89 -13.90
C GLU A 110 3.34 -0.56 -13.55
N GLU A 111 2.38 -1.22 -12.92
CA GLU A 111 2.43 -2.65 -12.63
C GLU A 111 2.01 -3.49 -13.86
N GLU A 112 2.23 -4.80 -13.80
CA GLU A 112 1.87 -5.72 -14.88
C GLU A 112 0.38 -5.72 -15.25
N ASP A 113 -0.50 -5.35 -14.32
CA ASP A 113 -1.95 -5.26 -14.52
C ASP A 113 -2.43 -3.87 -14.99
N GLY A 114 -1.49 -2.97 -15.33
CA GLY A 114 -1.76 -1.59 -15.73
C GLY A 114 -2.07 -0.65 -14.56
N SER A 115 -2.10 -1.14 -13.34
CA SER A 115 -2.31 -0.28 -12.17
C SER A 115 -1.05 0.51 -11.83
N ILE A 116 -1.23 1.73 -11.32
CA ILE A 116 -0.11 2.56 -10.88
C ILE A 116 0.24 2.25 -9.43
N SER A 117 1.53 2.07 -9.17
CA SER A 117 2.13 1.97 -7.84
C SER A 117 3.07 3.14 -7.59
N ALA A 118 3.20 3.52 -6.33
CA ALA A 118 4.10 4.59 -5.90
C ALA A 118 5.25 4.07 -5.06
N ARG A 119 6.34 4.83 -5.05
CA ARG A 119 7.45 4.73 -4.13
C ARG A 119 7.69 6.10 -3.52
N VAL A 120 7.58 6.16 -2.21
CA VAL A 120 7.84 7.38 -1.44
C VAL A 120 9.28 7.34 -0.94
N PRO A 121 10.12 8.32 -1.32
CA PRO A 121 11.44 8.42 -0.73
C PRO A 121 11.34 8.78 0.76
N LEU A 122 12.21 8.19 1.57
CA LEU A 122 12.22 8.39 3.01
C LEU A 122 13.23 9.41 3.47
N LYS A 123 14.37 9.42 2.81
CA LYS A 123 15.45 10.37 3.10
C LYS A 123 16.33 10.60 1.89
N ILE A 124 17.05 11.71 1.97
CA ILE A 124 18.16 12.05 1.08
C ILE A 124 19.44 11.55 1.75
N GLU A 125 20.32 10.91 0.97
CA GLU A 125 21.67 10.59 1.42
C GLU A 125 22.55 11.84 1.30
N GLU A 126 23.07 12.30 2.44
CA GLU A 126 23.90 13.50 2.53
C GLU A 126 25.11 13.45 1.57
N GLY A 127 25.41 14.56 0.97
CA GLY A 127 26.54 14.74 0.06
C GLY A 127 26.39 14.10 -1.32
N THR A 128 25.42 13.20 -1.54
CA THR A 128 25.23 12.49 -2.82
C THR A 128 23.95 12.91 -3.56
N GLY A 129 22.92 13.30 -2.83
CA GLY A 129 21.60 13.56 -3.40
C GLY A 129 20.86 12.30 -3.86
N ALA A 130 21.32 11.13 -3.43
CA ALA A 130 20.62 9.87 -3.63
C ALA A 130 19.38 9.78 -2.72
N LEU A 131 18.39 9.00 -3.13
CA LEU A 131 17.16 8.81 -2.35
C LEU A 131 17.03 7.37 -1.87
N THR A 132 16.80 7.21 -0.57
CA THR A 132 16.57 5.90 0.06
C THR A 132 15.07 5.68 0.28
N PHE A 133 14.64 4.46 -0.02
CA PHE A 133 13.26 3.98 0.07
C PHE A 133 13.13 2.87 1.11
N GLY A 134 11.90 2.55 1.52
CA GLY A 134 11.66 1.50 2.50
C GLY A 134 11.72 0.06 1.98
N ILE A 135 11.92 -0.10 0.68
CA ILE A 135 11.99 -1.42 0.03
C ILE A 135 13.10 -1.42 -1.01
N PRO A 136 13.63 -2.61 -1.35
CA PRO A 136 14.63 -2.72 -2.40
C PRO A 136 14.13 -2.18 -3.74
N MET A 137 14.99 -1.44 -4.41
CA MET A 137 14.73 -0.87 -5.71
C MET A 137 15.46 -1.67 -6.79
N GLN A 138 14.97 -1.61 -8.02
CA GLN A 138 15.58 -2.34 -9.13
C GLN A 138 16.14 -1.38 -10.17
N LYS A 139 17.39 -1.61 -10.59
CA LYS A 139 17.99 -0.92 -11.72
C LYS A 139 17.19 -1.20 -12.99
N GLY A 140 16.97 -0.17 -13.79
CA GLY A 140 16.17 -0.24 -15.01
C GLY A 140 14.68 -0.01 -14.80
N THR A 141 14.20 0.10 -13.55
CA THR A 141 12.81 0.48 -13.30
C THR A 141 12.54 1.86 -13.90
N LYS A 142 11.44 1.94 -14.63
CA LYS A 142 10.95 3.18 -15.23
C LYS A 142 9.95 3.82 -14.30
N PHE A 143 10.24 5.05 -13.90
CA PHE A 143 9.39 5.85 -13.04
C PHE A 143 8.84 7.05 -13.80
N ARG A 144 7.74 7.58 -13.31
CA ARG A 144 7.26 8.92 -13.63
C ARG A 144 7.10 9.68 -12.33
N LEU A 145 7.36 10.97 -12.37
CA LEU A 145 6.99 11.87 -11.27
C LEU A 145 5.48 11.90 -11.13
N ALA A 146 5.00 12.17 -9.93
CA ALA A 146 3.57 12.29 -9.68
C ALA A 146 3.30 13.38 -8.64
N TYR A 147 2.05 13.81 -8.56
CA TYR A 147 1.58 14.73 -7.52
C TYR A 147 0.27 14.22 -6.92
N GLY A 148 0.05 14.50 -5.65
CA GLY A 148 -1.19 14.18 -4.97
C GLY A 148 -2.34 15.06 -5.44
N ASP A 149 -3.48 14.47 -5.73
CA ASP A 149 -4.71 15.14 -6.15
C ASP A 149 -5.83 14.92 -5.12
N PRO A 150 -6.01 15.84 -4.16
CA PRO A 150 -7.06 15.71 -3.14
C PRO A 150 -8.45 15.55 -3.75
N TYR A 151 -8.73 16.27 -4.83
CA TYR A 151 -10.03 16.22 -5.49
C TYR A 151 -10.28 14.85 -6.15
N GLY A 152 -9.26 14.32 -6.81
CA GLY A 152 -9.32 12.97 -7.40
C GLY A 152 -9.52 11.89 -6.35
N ILE A 153 -8.83 12.00 -5.19
CA ILE A 153 -9.01 11.09 -4.06
C ILE A 153 -10.44 11.09 -3.55
N LEU A 154 -10.99 12.28 -3.28
CA LEU A 154 -12.35 12.40 -2.74
C LEU A 154 -13.42 11.96 -3.75
N SER A 155 -13.21 12.24 -5.02
CA SER A 155 -14.07 11.74 -6.10
C SER A 155 -14.06 10.22 -6.17
N LYS A 156 -12.89 9.60 -6.07
CA LYS A 156 -12.74 8.14 -6.04
C LYS A 156 -13.35 7.53 -4.79
N ALA A 157 -13.25 8.17 -3.64
CA ALA A 157 -13.92 7.76 -2.41
C ALA A 157 -15.45 7.70 -2.59
N ALA A 158 -16.04 8.66 -3.29
CA ALA A 158 -17.47 8.65 -3.61
C ALA A 158 -17.87 7.50 -4.53
N GLU A 159 -17.03 7.12 -5.51
CA GLU A 159 -17.25 5.91 -6.32
C GLU A 159 -17.16 4.65 -5.46
N ASN A 160 -16.14 4.56 -4.63
CA ASN A 160 -15.92 3.44 -3.72
C ASN A 160 -17.08 3.28 -2.73
N THR A 161 -17.67 4.40 -2.27
CA THR A 161 -18.86 4.39 -1.41
C THR A 161 -20.04 3.73 -2.12
N ARG A 162 -20.31 4.06 -3.37
CA ARG A 162 -21.37 3.42 -4.15
C ARG A 162 -21.12 1.92 -4.33
N SER A 163 -19.87 1.55 -4.64
CA SER A 163 -19.46 0.17 -4.84
C SER A 163 -19.59 -0.66 -3.56
N MET A 164 -19.13 -0.12 -2.44
CA MET A 164 -19.19 -0.78 -1.13
C MET A 164 -20.66 -0.92 -0.65
N SER A 165 -21.46 0.12 -0.82
CA SER A 165 -22.88 0.08 -0.48
C SER A 165 -23.65 -0.94 -1.32
N ALA A 166 -23.34 -1.08 -2.61
CA ALA A 166 -23.94 -2.09 -3.48
C ALA A 166 -23.56 -3.52 -3.05
N PHE A 167 -22.33 -3.72 -2.58
CA PHE A 167 -21.90 -4.99 -2.01
C PHE A 167 -22.58 -5.29 -0.67
N SER A 168 -22.90 -4.27 0.11
CA SER A 168 -23.55 -4.36 1.43
C SER A 168 -22.81 -5.27 2.41
N PRO A 169 -21.59 -4.91 2.82
CA PRO A 169 -20.78 -5.72 3.71
C PRO A 169 -21.36 -5.77 5.13
N GLN A 170 -21.07 -6.84 5.85
CA GLN A 170 -21.34 -6.96 7.28
C GLN A 170 -20.21 -6.39 8.13
N ALA A 171 -18.99 -6.33 7.56
CA ALA A 171 -17.84 -5.69 8.18
C ALA A 171 -16.87 -5.19 7.10
N ILE A 172 -16.10 -4.14 7.44
CA ILE A 172 -15.04 -3.60 6.60
C ILE A 172 -13.75 -3.54 7.39
N LEU A 173 -12.68 -4.10 6.83
CA LEU A 173 -11.32 -3.87 7.30
C LEU A 173 -10.57 -2.99 6.31
N GLY A 174 -9.85 -2.00 6.83
CA GLY A 174 -9.13 -1.03 6.01
C GLY A 174 -7.66 -0.89 6.39
N THR A 175 -6.87 -0.62 5.38
CA THR A 175 -5.49 -0.16 5.51
C THR A 175 -5.34 1.11 4.69
N ALA A 176 -4.72 2.13 5.27
CA ALA A 176 -4.53 3.42 4.63
C ALA A 176 -3.08 3.90 4.81
N CYS A 177 -2.49 4.42 3.77
CA CYS A 177 -1.20 5.07 3.89
C CYS A 177 -1.35 6.41 4.59
N VAL A 178 -0.44 6.71 5.51
CA VAL A 178 -0.36 8.01 6.19
C VAL A 178 -0.20 9.17 5.21
N GLY A 179 0.33 8.93 4.00
CA GLY A 179 0.43 9.93 2.94
C GLY A 179 -0.92 10.52 2.51
N HIS A 180 -2.02 9.78 2.62
CA HIS A 180 -3.37 10.32 2.42
C HIS A 180 -3.73 11.34 3.50
N TYR A 181 -3.41 11.05 4.76
CA TYR A 181 -3.61 11.99 5.85
C TYR A 181 -2.74 13.27 5.69
N LEU A 182 -1.49 13.11 5.27
CA LEU A 182 -0.60 14.25 5.02
C LEU A 182 -1.12 15.14 3.89
N LEU A 183 -1.73 14.55 2.86
CA LEU A 183 -2.26 15.29 1.71
C LEU A 183 -3.62 15.91 2.00
N LEU A 184 -4.53 15.18 2.66
CA LEU A 184 -5.93 15.59 2.83
C LEU A 184 -6.18 16.34 4.14
N GLY A 185 -5.29 16.21 5.14
CA GLY A 185 -5.54 16.73 6.46
C GLY A 185 -6.83 16.18 7.06
N GLU A 186 -7.73 17.05 7.50
CA GLU A 186 -9.01 16.67 8.09
C GLU A 186 -9.99 16.03 7.09
N ASP A 187 -9.84 16.32 5.80
CA ASP A 187 -10.68 15.74 4.74
C ASP A 187 -10.48 14.23 4.54
N VAL A 188 -9.47 13.64 5.18
CA VAL A 188 -9.26 12.19 5.21
C VAL A 188 -10.49 11.44 5.76
N VAL A 189 -11.27 12.07 6.63
CA VAL A 189 -12.54 11.52 7.13
C VAL A 189 -13.55 11.34 5.99
N THR A 190 -13.56 12.26 5.04
CA THR A 190 -14.42 12.18 3.84
C THR A 190 -13.99 11.03 2.94
N GLU A 191 -12.68 10.76 2.85
CA GLU A 191 -12.18 9.60 2.12
C GLU A 191 -12.66 8.26 2.70
N MET A 192 -12.90 8.19 4.00
CA MET A 192 -13.40 6.99 4.69
C MET A 192 -14.92 6.79 4.58
N THR A 193 -15.63 7.61 3.80
CA THR A 193 -17.08 7.47 3.58
C THR A 193 -17.53 6.07 3.11
N PRO A 194 -16.73 5.27 2.36
CA PRO A 194 -17.09 3.89 2.04
C PRO A 194 -17.34 3.00 3.27
N CYS A 195 -16.81 3.37 4.43
CA CYS A 195 -17.01 2.66 5.70
C CYS A 195 -18.29 3.12 6.43
N ALA A 196 -18.90 4.23 6.01
CA ALA A 196 -20.03 4.80 6.73
C ALA A 196 -21.24 3.86 6.75
N GLY A 197 -21.79 3.66 7.94
CA GLY A 197 -22.94 2.79 8.15
C GLY A 197 -22.62 1.30 8.29
N PHE A 198 -21.35 0.91 8.22
CA PHE A 198 -20.90 -0.46 8.41
C PHE A 198 -19.93 -0.59 9.60
N PRO A 199 -19.98 -1.70 10.35
CA PRO A 199 -18.92 -2.03 11.29
C PRO A 199 -17.57 -2.01 10.58
N SER A 200 -16.64 -1.16 11.02
CA SER A 200 -15.38 -0.99 10.30
C SER A 200 -14.20 -0.68 11.21
N SER A 201 -13.02 -1.09 10.78
CA SER A 201 -11.76 -0.72 11.40
C SER A 201 -10.74 -0.41 10.31
N THR A 202 -10.09 0.74 10.39
CA THR A 202 -9.04 1.16 9.45
C THR A 202 -7.80 1.61 10.21
N SER A 203 -6.64 1.12 9.77
CA SER A 203 -5.35 1.49 10.33
C SER A 203 -4.56 2.34 9.33
N PHE A 204 -4.00 3.46 9.80
CA PHE A 204 -3.09 4.29 9.02
C PHE A 204 -1.64 3.83 9.24
N MET A 205 -0.92 3.56 8.17
CA MET A 205 0.41 2.95 8.16
C MET A 205 1.33 3.60 7.12
N PHE A 206 2.61 3.24 7.14
CA PHE A 206 3.61 3.77 6.21
C PHE A 206 3.67 3.06 4.86
N GLY A 207 2.82 2.08 4.62
CA GLY A 207 2.73 1.37 3.35
C GLY A 207 1.79 0.18 3.46
N GLU A 208 1.39 -0.33 2.31
CA GLU A 208 0.41 -1.39 2.19
C GLU A 208 1.02 -2.60 1.49
N ILE A 209 0.40 -3.74 1.73
CA ILE A 209 0.63 -4.97 0.98
C ILE A 209 -0.65 -5.26 0.21
N ARG A 210 -0.54 -5.46 -1.08
CA ARG A 210 -1.68 -5.79 -1.91
C ARG A 210 -1.37 -6.86 -2.95
N ARG A 211 -2.41 -7.44 -3.49
CA ARG A 211 -2.32 -8.34 -4.62
C ARG A 211 -2.30 -7.56 -5.94
N VAL A 212 -1.43 -7.95 -6.88
CA VAL A 212 -1.42 -7.52 -8.27
C VAL A 212 -1.31 -8.78 -9.13
N GLY A 213 -2.38 -9.11 -9.85
CA GLY A 213 -2.45 -10.36 -10.59
C GLY A 213 -2.22 -11.57 -9.68
N ARG A 214 -1.11 -12.28 -9.87
CA ARG A 214 -0.70 -13.44 -9.06
C ARG A 214 0.40 -13.14 -8.04
N ARG A 215 0.81 -11.89 -7.92
CA ARG A 215 1.90 -11.44 -7.05
C ARG A 215 1.37 -10.70 -5.84
N ILE A 216 2.14 -10.74 -4.76
CA ILE A 216 2.01 -9.86 -3.61
C ILE A 216 3.03 -8.74 -3.82
N VAL A 217 2.59 -7.50 -3.73
CA VAL A 217 3.44 -6.33 -3.86
C VAL A 217 3.32 -5.44 -2.64
N THR A 218 4.43 -4.82 -2.29
CA THR A 218 4.45 -3.70 -1.34
C THR A 218 4.11 -2.43 -2.09
N ALA A 219 3.21 -1.63 -1.56
CA ALA A 219 2.75 -0.39 -2.16
C ALA A 219 2.87 0.76 -1.16
N ASN A 220 2.81 1.98 -1.67
CA ASN A 220 2.66 3.19 -0.88
C ASN A 220 1.47 3.98 -1.42
N LEU A 221 0.93 4.87 -0.60
CA LEU A 221 -0.09 5.83 -1.01
C LEU A 221 -1.38 5.15 -1.51
N ASN A 222 -1.82 4.12 -0.81
CA ASN A 222 -3.12 3.51 -1.08
C ASN A 222 -4.00 3.55 0.16
N VAL A 223 -5.30 3.58 -0.09
CA VAL A 223 -6.32 3.12 0.83
C VAL A 223 -6.92 1.85 0.23
N LEU A 224 -6.93 0.78 1.01
CA LEU A 224 -7.51 -0.50 0.65
C LEU A 224 -8.59 -0.84 1.68
N LEU A 225 -9.83 -0.96 1.25
CA LEU A 225 -10.96 -1.32 2.09
C LEU A 225 -11.50 -2.67 1.64
N VAL A 226 -11.58 -3.61 2.56
CA VAL A 226 -12.04 -4.98 2.35
C VAL A 226 -13.41 -5.14 3.01
N GLY A 227 -14.46 -5.11 2.22
CA GLY A 227 -15.79 -5.46 2.66
C GLY A 227 -15.96 -6.99 2.70
N MET A 228 -16.55 -7.49 3.75
CA MET A 228 -16.81 -8.90 3.97
C MET A 228 -18.27 -9.13 4.35
N LYS A 229 -18.86 -10.21 3.86
CA LYS A 229 -20.18 -10.66 4.27
C LYS A 229 -20.33 -12.17 4.13
N GLU A 230 -21.23 -12.75 4.91
CA GLU A 230 -21.76 -14.07 4.65
C GLU A 230 -22.76 -13.99 3.50
N ASP A 231 -22.52 -14.71 2.42
CA ASP A 231 -23.38 -14.74 1.24
C ASP A 231 -23.65 -16.19 0.82
N PRO A 232 -24.78 -16.78 1.22
CA PRO A 232 -25.11 -18.16 0.87
C PRO A 232 -25.22 -18.42 -0.64
N GLY A 233 -25.40 -17.38 -1.44
CA GLY A 233 -25.38 -17.46 -2.91
C GLY A 233 -23.97 -17.36 -3.51
N TYR A 234 -22.97 -17.05 -2.70
CA TYR A 234 -21.58 -16.93 -3.14
C TYR A 234 -20.93 -18.30 -3.16
N THR A 235 -20.61 -18.79 -4.34
CA THR A 235 -19.82 -20.01 -4.50
C THR A 235 -18.40 -19.63 -4.87
N THR A 236 -17.45 -19.91 -3.99
CA THR A 236 -16.04 -19.82 -4.37
C THR A 236 -15.70 -20.95 -5.32
N ASN A 237 -15.26 -20.65 -6.52
CA ASN A 237 -14.72 -21.64 -7.48
C ASN A 237 -13.35 -22.21 -7.04
N ILE A 238 -12.95 -21.99 -5.80
CA ILE A 238 -11.67 -22.45 -5.26
C ILE A 238 -11.95 -23.61 -4.32
N PRO A 239 -11.54 -24.84 -4.65
CA PRO A 239 -11.67 -25.97 -3.75
C PRO A 239 -10.89 -25.69 -2.46
N LEU A 240 -11.61 -25.64 -1.35
CA LEU A 240 -11.02 -25.57 -0.01
C LEU A 240 -10.26 -26.89 0.24
N GLN A 241 -8.95 -26.84 0.10
CA GLN A 241 -8.12 -27.93 0.61
C GLN A 241 -7.99 -27.74 2.13
N THR A 242 -8.85 -28.37 2.90
CA THR A 242 -8.74 -28.45 4.35
C THR A 242 -7.55 -29.33 4.75
N LYS A 243 -6.35 -28.80 4.69
CA LYS A 243 -5.24 -29.37 5.44
C LYS A 243 -5.21 -28.71 6.82
N ARG A 244 -5.30 -29.53 7.87
CA ARG A 244 -5.07 -29.07 9.24
C ARG A 244 -3.73 -28.34 9.29
N VAL A 245 -3.75 -27.10 9.72
CA VAL A 245 -2.54 -26.34 10.01
C VAL A 245 -1.86 -27.03 11.19
N ALA A 246 -0.68 -27.56 10.98
CA ALA A 246 0.15 -28.04 12.07
C ALA A 246 0.64 -26.82 12.87
N HIS A 247 0.44 -26.82 14.18
CA HIS A 247 1.05 -25.83 15.06
C HIS A 247 2.56 -25.87 14.86
N LEU A 248 3.12 -24.77 14.38
CA LEU A 248 4.56 -24.56 14.37
C LEU A 248 4.96 -24.09 15.79
N SER A 249 5.41 -25.04 16.61
CA SER A 249 6.17 -24.67 17.81
C SER A 249 7.58 -24.33 17.37
N TYR A 250 7.98 -23.09 17.52
CA TYR A 250 9.38 -22.71 17.47
C TYR A 250 10.00 -23.00 18.85
N ASN A 251 10.93 -23.95 18.90
CA ASN A 251 11.88 -24.08 19.99
C ASN A 251 13.05 -23.14 19.78
#